data_9bcfd928e80dbbe2639014354b1e35c2
#
_entry.id   9bcfd928e80dbbe2639014354b1e35c2
#
_cell.length_a   1.000
_cell.length_b   1.000
_cell.length_c   1.000
_cell.angle_alpha   90.00
_cell.angle_beta   90.00
_cell.angle_gamma   90.00
#
_symmetry.space_group_name_H-M   'P 1'
#
loop_
_entity.id
_entity.type
_entity.pdbx_description
1 polymer ?
#
loop_
_entity_poly.entity_id
_entity_poly.type
_entity_poly.pdbx_seq_one_letter_code
_entity_poly.pdbx_strand_id
1 'polypeptide(L)'
;SVFIDPFGDTSGLSSRGIRFDYPAITGVDANLLLVTHEHADHNGVEAIGGDPTVLRSTAGRLESPVGEVLAIASEHDAAAGTERGPNTIFVFGLDGLRIAHFGDFGQRALRDEQATAVGQVDLMFLPVGGGPTIGAEQAADIAELLRPRWVVPMHYRTPRIGFLEPADAFLERMPNVQRLEETGFDTDSLSGDEPLVVVPSVP
;
A
#
# COMPACT_ATOMS: atom_id res chain seq x y z
N SER A 1 0.08 -12.13 -12.51
CA SER A 1 -0.54 -10.94 -11.90
C SER A 1 -0.61 -11.08 -10.39
N VAL A 2 -0.47 -9.94 -9.68
CA VAL A 2 -0.60 -9.82 -8.22
C VAL A 2 -1.69 -8.80 -7.94
N PHE A 3 -2.61 -9.11 -7.04
CA PHE A 3 -3.56 -8.16 -6.48
C PHE A 3 -3.29 -7.99 -4.98
N ILE A 4 -3.47 -6.78 -4.46
CA ILE A 4 -3.19 -6.47 -3.05
C ILE A 4 -4.39 -5.75 -2.45
N ASP A 5 -4.83 -6.19 -1.28
CA ASP A 5 -5.87 -5.57 -0.46
C ASP A 5 -7.17 -5.27 -1.23
N PRO A 6 -7.86 -6.27 -1.80
CA PRO A 6 -9.17 -6.03 -2.37
C PRO A 6 -10.17 -5.66 -1.27
N PHE A 7 -10.99 -4.65 -1.51
CA PHE A 7 -12.09 -4.38 -0.61
C PHE A 7 -13.32 -5.25 -0.94
N GLY A 8 -14.01 -5.66 0.10
CA GLY A 8 -15.27 -6.42 0.01
C GLY A 8 -16.49 -5.54 0.27
N ASP A 9 -17.40 -6.01 1.12
CA ASP A 9 -18.57 -5.24 1.55
C ASP A 9 -18.15 -4.14 2.53
N THR A 10 -18.14 -2.90 2.04
CA THR A 10 -17.80 -1.69 2.82
C THR A 10 -19.04 -0.97 3.37
N SER A 11 -20.24 -1.58 3.31
CA SER A 11 -21.50 -0.98 3.79
C SER A 11 -21.44 -0.58 5.28
N GLY A 12 -20.65 -1.31 6.08
CA GLY A 12 -20.34 -0.98 7.47
C GLY A 12 -19.63 0.36 7.67
N LEU A 13 -18.89 0.85 6.70
CA LEU A 13 -18.24 2.17 6.74
C LEU A 13 -19.27 3.29 6.61
N SER A 14 -20.21 3.14 5.69
CA SER A 14 -21.31 4.10 5.49
C SER A 14 -22.17 4.25 6.74
N SER A 15 -22.42 3.18 7.49
CA SER A 15 -23.15 3.23 8.76
C SER A 15 -22.46 4.03 9.86
N ARG A 16 -21.14 4.23 9.74
CA ARG A 16 -20.32 5.07 10.62
C ARG A 16 -20.13 6.50 10.10
N GLY A 17 -20.82 6.86 9.01
CA GLY A 17 -20.68 8.17 8.36
C GLY A 17 -19.39 8.32 7.54
N ILE A 18 -18.71 7.22 7.27
CA ILE A 18 -17.49 7.21 6.45
C ILE A 18 -17.91 7.05 4.99
N ARG A 19 -17.56 8.02 4.17
CA ARG A 19 -17.75 7.92 2.73
C ARG A 19 -16.65 7.01 2.16
N PHE A 20 -17.09 5.92 1.50
CA PHE A 20 -16.26 5.02 0.72
C PHE A 20 -17.11 4.59 -0.48
N ASP A 21 -16.94 5.22 -1.63
CA ASP A 21 -17.81 5.02 -2.81
C ASP A 21 -17.03 4.62 -4.07
N TYR A 22 -15.95 3.85 -3.89
CA TYR A 22 -15.27 3.20 -5.00
C TYR A 22 -16.20 2.18 -5.69
N PRO A 23 -16.10 2.05 -7.03
CA PRO A 23 -16.85 1.04 -7.75
C PRO A 23 -16.42 -0.37 -7.29
N ALA A 24 -17.38 -1.30 -7.22
CA ALA A 24 -17.08 -2.68 -6.84
C ALA A 24 -16.01 -3.29 -7.77
N ILE A 25 -15.11 -4.06 -7.20
CA ILE A 25 -14.11 -4.83 -7.95
C ILE A 25 -14.85 -5.96 -8.67
N THR A 26 -14.77 -5.99 -10.01
CA THR A 26 -15.45 -7.00 -10.84
C THR A 26 -14.60 -7.39 -12.03
N GLY A 27 -14.63 -8.70 -12.38
CA GLY A 27 -13.94 -9.20 -13.58
C GLY A 27 -12.41 -9.14 -13.50
N VAL A 28 -11.86 -9.19 -12.31
CA VAL A 28 -10.42 -9.19 -12.06
C VAL A 28 -9.97 -10.58 -11.64
N ASP A 29 -8.97 -11.12 -12.34
CA ASP A 29 -8.32 -12.39 -12.02
C ASP A 29 -6.87 -12.13 -11.59
N ALA A 30 -6.39 -12.87 -10.58
CA ALA A 30 -5.02 -12.83 -10.12
C ALA A 30 -4.41 -14.22 -9.97
N ASN A 31 -3.07 -14.31 -9.99
CA ASN A 31 -2.33 -15.51 -9.64
C ASN A 31 -1.92 -15.51 -8.16
N LEU A 32 -1.65 -14.33 -7.62
CA LEU A 32 -1.32 -14.09 -6.23
C LEU A 32 -2.20 -12.98 -5.66
N LEU A 33 -2.75 -13.22 -4.48
CA LEU A 33 -3.53 -12.25 -3.72
C LEU A 33 -2.87 -12.03 -2.36
N LEU A 34 -2.51 -10.79 -2.08
CA LEU A 34 -1.90 -10.38 -0.81
C LEU A 34 -2.92 -9.60 0.01
N VAL A 35 -3.06 -9.95 1.30
CA VAL A 35 -3.90 -9.23 2.26
C VAL A 35 -3.02 -8.80 3.43
N THR A 36 -2.84 -7.49 3.58
CA THR A 36 -1.95 -6.91 4.61
C THR A 36 -2.53 -7.01 6.01
N HIS A 37 -3.87 -6.92 6.13
CA HIS A 37 -4.59 -7.02 7.39
C HIS A 37 -6.09 -7.31 7.16
N GLU A 38 -6.84 -7.57 8.24
CA GLU A 38 -8.18 -8.15 8.15
C GLU A 38 -9.34 -7.12 8.27
N HIS A 39 -9.12 -5.85 7.93
CA HIS A 39 -10.24 -4.91 7.82
C HIS A 39 -11.03 -5.14 6.52
N ALA A 40 -12.34 -4.87 6.55
CA ALA A 40 -13.26 -5.16 5.44
C ALA A 40 -12.95 -4.41 4.14
N ASP A 41 -12.26 -3.32 4.22
CA ASP A 41 -11.76 -2.52 3.09
C ASP A 41 -10.42 -3.04 2.52
N HIS A 42 -9.88 -4.18 3.05
CA HIS A 42 -8.63 -4.78 2.59
C HIS A 42 -8.68 -6.30 2.39
N ASN A 43 -9.72 -6.98 2.87
CA ASN A 43 -9.77 -8.45 2.93
C ASN A 43 -10.87 -9.10 2.09
N GLY A 44 -11.40 -8.40 1.10
CA GLY A 44 -12.47 -8.88 0.19
C GLY A 44 -11.97 -9.88 -0.85
N VAL A 45 -11.34 -10.97 -0.41
CA VAL A 45 -10.68 -11.95 -1.29
C VAL A 45 -11.62 -12.60 -2.30
N GLU A 46 -12.91 -12.66 -1.99
CA GLU A 46 -13.97 -13.19 -2.86
C GLU A 46 -14.26 -12.32 -4.08
N ALA A 47 -13.79 -11.07 -4.11
CA ALA A 47 -13.93 -10.17 -5.26
C ALA A 47 -12.95 -10.51 -6.40
N ILE A 48 -11.92 -11.32 -6.14
CA ILE A 48 -10.86 -11.65 -7.08
C ILE A 48 -11.01 -13.09 -7.58
N GLY A 49 -11.13 -13.23 -8.90
CA GLY A 49 -11.20 -14.52 -9.59
C GLY A 49 -9.80 -15.11 -9.90
N GLY A 50 -9.79 -16.19 -10.71
CA GLY A 50 -8.55 -16.83 -11.17
C GLY A 50 -7.94 -17.86 -10.21
N ASP A 51 -8.61 -18.17 -9.09
CA ASP A 51 -8.12 -19.12 -8.07
C ASP A 51 -6.71 -18.77 -7.56
N PRO A 52 -6.49 -17.56 -7.04
CA PRO A 52 -5.16 -17.10 -6.66
C PRO A 52 -4.60 -17.84 -5.44
N THR A 53 -3.28 -17.97 -5.37
CA THR A 53 -2.61 -18.22 -4.08
C THR A 53 -2.86 -17.03 -3.17
N VAL A 54 -3.43 -17.25 -1.98
CA VAL A 54 -3.75 -16.18 -1.02
C VAL A 54 -2.75 -16.19 0.12
N LEU A 55 -2.02 -15.07 0.30
CA LEU A 55 -1.16 -14.83 1.46
C LEU A 55 -1.79 -13.70 2.28
N ARG A 56 -2.22 -14.01 3.50
CA ARG A 56 -2.96 -13.06 4.34
C ARG A 56 -2.35 -12.96 5.74
N SER A 57 -2.12 -11.71 6.14
CA SER A 57 -1.84 -11.28 7.52
C SER A 57 -0.87 -12.19 8.28
N THR A 58 0.18 -12.66 7.59
CA THR A 58 1.17 -13.57 8.13
C THR A 58 2.56 -12.99 7.94
N ALA A 59 3.50 -13.36 8.81
CA ALA A 59 4.88 -12.92 8.72
C ALA A 59 5.80 -14.09 8.38
N GLY A 60 6.87 -13.81 7.66
CA GLY A 60 7.89 -14.78 7.26
C GLY A 60 8.23 -14.74 5.77
N ARG A 61 8.95 -15.73 5.31
CA ARG A 61 9.24 -15.97 3.90
C ARG A 61 8.27 -16.99 3.36
N LEU A 62 7.55 -16.62 2.33
CA LEU A 62 6.42 -17.39 1.81
C LEU A 62 6.64 -17.68 0.34
N GLU A 63 6.41 -18.91 -0.07
CA GLU A 63 6.45 -19.30 -1.48
C GLU A 63 5.16 -18.85 -2.19
N SER A 64 5.31 -18.38 -3.43
CA SER A 64 4.19 -17.91 -4.23
C SER A 64 4.42 -18.14 -5.74
N PRO A 65 3.38 -17.96 -6.60
CA PRO A 65 3.54 -18.05 -8.05
C PRO A 65 4.50 -17.03 -8.67
N VAL A 66 4.84 -15.95 -7.94
CA VAL A 66 5.83 -14.95 -8.38
C VAL A 66 7.20 -15.12 -7.72
N GLY A 67 7.41 -16.24 -7.03
CA GLY A 67 8.60 -16.52 -6.24
C GLY A 67 8.41 -16.21 -4.75
N GLU A 68 9.50 -15.99 -4.03
CA GLU A 68 9.45 -15.70 -2.60
C GLU A 68 8.80 -14.33 -2.33
N VAL A 69 7.84 -14.32 -1.40
CA VAL A 69 7.26 -13.10 -0.81
C VAL A 69 7.77 -13.00 0.63
N LEU A 70 8.40 -11.88 0.96
CA LEU A 70 8.76 -11.57 2.34
C LEU A 70 7.62 -10.76 2.98
N ALA A 71 7.00 -11.35 4.00
CA ALA A 71 5.96 -10.73 4.81
C ALA A 71 6.55 -10.24 6.14
N ILE A 72 6.58 -8.93 6.35
CA ILE A 72 7.21 -8.30 7.51
C ILE A 72 6.10 -7.81 8.45
N ALA A 73 6.10 -8.31 9.69
CA ALA A 73 5.14 -7.86 10.69
C ALA A 73 5.30 -6.37 11.00
N SER A 74 4.19 -5.67 11.03
CA SER A 74 4.10 -4.27 11.44
C SER A 74 2.75 -4.00 12.13
N GLU A 75 2.52 -2.79 12.57
CA GLU A 75 1.28 -2.42 13.26
C GLU A 75 0.50 -1.36 12.46
N HIS A 76 -0.83 -1.44 12.59
CA HIS A 76 -1.78 -0.50 12.00
C HIS A 76 -2.05 0.73 12.89
N ASP A 77 -1.27 0.92 13.94
CA ASP A 77 -1.39 2.07 14.84
C ASP A 77 -0.07 2.38 15.57
N ALA A 78 -0.02 3.55 16.21
CA ALA A 78 1.12 4.00 17.00
C ALA A 78 1.18 3.41 18.41
N ALA A 79 0.19 2.58 18.79
CA ALA A 79 0.04 1.94 20.10
C ALA A 79 0.42 0.45 20.05
N ALA A 80 1.33 0.06 19.18
CA ALA A 80 1.81 -1.32 19.00
C ALA A 80 0.70 -2.31 18.60
N GLY A 81 -0.22 -1.89 17.75
CA GLY A 81 -1.31 -2.72 17.22
C GLY A 81 -2.45 -2.96 18.21
N THR A 82 -2.49 -2.27 19.35
CA THR A 82 -3.53 -2.49 20.36
C THR A 82 -4.86 -1.82 20.04
N GLU A 83 -4.87 -0.86 19.13
CA GLU A 83 -6.07 -0.11 18.76
C GLU A 83 -6.68 -0.60 17.45
N ARG A 84 -5.84 -0.93 16.45
CA ARG A 84 -6.28 -1.30 15.09
C ARG A 84 -5.78 -2.65 14.61
N GLY A 85 -4.87 -3.27 15.37
CA GLY A 85 -4.35 -4.60 15.11
C GLY A 85 -3.05 -4.63 14.32
N PRO A 86 -2.67 -5.83 13.88
CA PRO A 86 -1.47 -6.05 13.07
C PRO A 86 -1.66 -5.53 11.64
N ASN A 87 -0.55 -5.21 11.00
CA ASN A 87 -0.42 -4.98 9.58
C ASN A 87 0.79 -5.77 9.04
N THR A 88 0.83 -6.04 7.77
CA THR A 88 1.94 -6.73 7.10
C THR A 88 2.50 -5.86 5.98
N ILE A 89 3.81 -5.64 5.99
CA ILE A 89 4.52 -5.11 4.83
C ILE A 89 4.89 -6.28 3.94
N PHE A 90 4.46 -6.28 2.67
CA PHE A 90 4.87 -7.29 1.70
C PHE A 90 6.01 -6.77 0.83
N VAL A 91 7.05 -7.60 0.65
CA VAL A 91 8.15 -7.35 -0.29
C VAL A 91 8.28 -8.54 -1.22
N PHE A 92 8.23 -8.31 -2.52
CA PHE A 92 8.26 -9.36 -3.53
C PHE A 92 8.89 -8.89 -4.84
N GLY A 93 9.28 -9.85 -5.68
CA GLY A 93 9.77 -9.59 -7.04
C GLY A 93 8.66 -9.73 -8.06
N LEU A 94 8.57 -8.80 -9.03
CA LEU A 94 7.69 -8.91 -10.18
C LEU A 94 8.35 -8.21 -11.38
N ASP A 95 8.45 -8.92 -12.51
CA ASP A 95 9.01 -8.40 -13.78
C ASP A 95 10.39 -7.72 -13.64
N GLY A 96 11.23 -8.30 -12.77
CA GLY A 96 12.58 -7.79 -12.50
C GLY A 96 12.66 -6.64 -11.51
N LEU A 97 11.54 -6.14 -11.02
CA LEU A 97 11.46 -5.11 -9.99
C LEU A 97 11.28 -5.73 -8.61
N ARG A 98 11.87 -5.12 -7.59
CA ARG A 98 11.61 -5.40 -6.20
C ARG A 98 10.60 -4.39 -5.66
N ILE A 99 9.45 -4.87 -5.21
CA ILE A 99 8.29 -4.07 -4.84
C ILE A 99 8.04 -4.21 -3.34
N ALA A 100 7.76 -3.10 -2.65
CA ALA A 100 7.27 -3.09 -1.28
C ALA A 100 5.88 -2.45 -1.19
N HIS A 101 4.96 -3.12 -0.52
CA HIS A 101 3.63 -2.59 -0.19
C HIS A 101 3.46 -2.52 1.32
N PHE A 102 3.25 -1.32 1.83
CA PHE A 102 3.25 -1.05 3.28
C PHE A 102 1.89 -1.31 3.95
N GLY A 103 0.84 -1.60 3.16
CA GLY A 103 -0.51 -1.74 3.72
C GLY A 103 -0.91 -0.50 4.51
N ASP A 104 -1.65 -0.71 5.57
CA ASP A 104 -2.05 0.36 6.50
C ASP A 104 -1.04 0.54 7.64
N PHE A 105 0.23 0.74 7.25
CA PHE A 105 1.30 0.99 8.20
C PHE A 105 1.00 2.22 9.08
N GLY A 106 0.88 2.01 10.40
CA GLY A 106 0.48 3.03 11.36
C GLY A 106 1.43 3.25 12.53
N GLN A 107 2.52 2.47 12.63
CA GLN A 107 3.51 2.64 13.71
C GLN A 107 4.30 3.94 13.54
N ARG A 108 4.81 4.49 14.65
CA ARG A 108 5.44 5.82 14.68
C ARG A 108 6.65 5.98 13.78
N ALA A 109 7.39 4.89 13.57
CA ALA A 109 8.57 4.85 12.70
C ALA A 109 8.79 3.43 12.19
N LEU A 110 9.46 3.30 11.06
CA LEU A 110 9.96 2.03 10.58
C LEU A 110 11.12 1.59 11.47
N ARG A 111 11.05 0.39 12.06
CA ARG A 111 12.12 -0.14 12.92
C ARG A 111 13.32 -0.57 12.07
N ASP A 112 14.52 -0.54 12.64
CA ASP A 112 15.76 -0.88 11.94
C ASP A 112 15.73 -2.30 11.33
N GLU A 113 15.15 -3.27 12.06
CA GLU A 113 14.99 -4.62 11.53
C GLU A 113 14.00 -4.69 10.36
N GLN A 114 12.93 -3.90 10.38
CA GLN A 114 11.98 -3.79 9.28
C GLN A 114 12.63 -3.10 8.07
N ALA A 115 13.34 -1.99 8.27
CA ALA A 115 14.06 -1.30 7.22
C ALA A 115 15.10 -2.20 6.57
N THR A 116 15.85 -2.97 7.37
CA THR A 116 16.82 -3.95 6.90
C THR A 116 16.15 -5.07 6.08
N ALA A 117 15.00 -5.56 6.54
CA ALA A 117 14.26 -6.61 5.87
C ALA A 117 13.63 -6.12 4.55
N VAL A 118 13.08 -4.92 4.52
CA VAL A 118 12.61 -4.27 3.28
C VAL A 118 13.78 -4.14 2.30
N GLY A 119 14.91 -3.63 2.79
CA GLY A 119 16.10 -3.41 1.97
C GLY A 119 15.87 -2.41 0.85
N GLN A 120 16.70 -2.48 -0.18
CA GLN A 120 16.53 -1.63 -1.36
C GLN A 120 15.39 -2.15 -2.23
N VAL A 121 14.45 -1.29 -2.57
CA VAL A 121 13.29 -1.59 -3.43
C VAL A 121 13.23 -0.62 -4.59
N ASP A 122 12.65 -1.07 -5.71
CA ASP A 122 12.45 -0.22 -6.88
C ASP A 122 11.15 0.57 -6.76
N LEU A 123 10.06 -0.09 -6.37
CA LEU A 123 8.72 0.50 -6.27
C LEU A 123 8.17 0.32 -4.86
N MET A 124 7.70 1.40 -4.26
CA MET A 124 7.15 1.40 -2.91
C MET A 124 5.75 2.02 -2.89
N PHE A 125 4.75 1.25 -2.42
CA PHE A 125 3.41 1.75 -2.10
C PHE A 125 3.36 2.12 -0.63
N LEU A 126 3.09 3.41 -0.33
CA LEU A 126 3.23 3.95 1.03
C LEU A 126 1.99 4.77 1.43
N PRO A 127 1.36 4.50 2.60
CA PRO A 127 0.26 5.33 3.10
C PRO A 127 0.77 6.70 3.51
N VAL A 128 0.01 7.76 3.19
CA VAL A 128 0.43 9.16 3.45
C VAL A 128 -0.68 10.02 4.06
N GLY A 129 -1.90 9.50 4.17
CA GLY A 129 -3.10 10.26 4.52
C GLY A 129 -3.41 10.38 6.01
N GLY A 130 -2.48 10.01 6.88
CA GLY A 130 -2.66 10.16 8.33
C GLY A 130 -3.85 9.38 8.90
N GLY A 131 -4.41 9.88 10.00
CA GLY A 131 -5.55 9.25 10.66
C GLY A 131 -5.20 7.86 11.20
N PRO A 132 -5.71 6.78 10.58
CA PRO A 132 -5.43 5.42 11.02
C PRO A 132 -4.02 4.93 10.65
N THR A 133 -3.32 5.64 9.78
CA THR A 133 -1.98 5.29 9.28
C THR A 133 -0.99 6.42 9.53
N ILE A 134 0.23 6.27 9.03
CA ILE A 134 1.22 7.36 9.07
C ILE A 134 0.79 8.56 8.24
N GLY A 135 1.20 9.74 8.67
CA GLY A 135 0.99 10.98 7.95
C GLY A 135 2.17 11.36 7.05
N ALA A 136 2.08 12.54 6.46
CA ALA A 136 3.03 13.07 5.47
C ALA A 136 4.49 13.10 5.94
N GLU A 137 4.74 13.48 7.20
CA GLU A 137 6.09 13.58 7.76
C GLU A 137 6.76 12.20 7.86
N GLN A 138 6.10 11.26 8.54
CA GLN A 138 6.62 9.90 8.70
C GLN A 138 6.78 9.17 7.36
N ALA A 139 5.86 9.41 6.42
CA ALA A 139 5.96 8.84 5.07
C ALA A 139 7.17 9.39 4.31
N ALA A 140 7.45 10.69 4.41
CA ALA A 140 8.64 11.29 3.82
C ALA A 140 9.93 10.74 4.44
N ASP A 141 9.98 10.59 5.78
CA ASP A 141 11.12 10.01 6.49
C ASP A 141 11.41 8.57 6.03
N ILE A 142 10.37 7.76 5.83
CA ILE A 142 10.50 6.37 5.31
C ILE A 142 11.00 6.38 3.86
N ALA A 143 10.48 7.26 3.03
CA ALA A 143 10.92 7.39 1.64
C ALA A 143 12.38 7.85 1.54
N GLU A 144 12.81 8.78 2.41
CA GLU A 144 14.21 9.23 2.50
C GLU A 144 15.13 8.11 3.02
N LEU A 145 14.69 7.33 4.00
CA LEU A 145 15.46 6.22 4.58
C LEU A 145 15.69 5.09 3.55
N LEU A 146 14.62 4.67 2.86
CA LEU A 146 14.67 3.50 1.96
C LEU A 146 15.12 3.86 0.54
N ARG A 147 14.95 5.11 0.11
CA ARG A 147 15.36 5.66 -1.20
C ARG A 147 14.96 4.75 -2.38
N PRO A 148 13.67 4.40 -2.53
CA PRO A 148 13.21 3.64 -3.68
C PRO A 148 13.35 4.48 -4.96
N ARG A 149 13.34 3.82 -6.12
CA ARG A 149 13.27 4.55 -7.41
C ARG A 149 11.94 5.28 -7.54
N TRP A 150 10.84 4.58 -7.21
CA TRP A 150 9.47 5.12 -7.32
C TRP A 150 8.69 4.95 -6.02
N VAL A 151 7.95 5.99 -5.64
CA VAL A 151 7.00 5.96 -4.53
C VAL A 151 5.61 6.23 -5.07
N VAL A 152 4.68 5.32 -4.79
CA VAL A 152 3.25 5.53 -5.06
C VAL A 152 2.56 5.81 -3.72
N PRO A 153 2.11 7.06 -3.48
CA PRO A 153 1.36 7.36 -2.29
C PRO A 153 -0.02 6.69 -2.35
N MET A 154 -0.46 6.14 -1.24
CA MET A 154 -1.76 5.53 -1.09
C MET A 154 -2.43 5.95 0.22
N HIS A 155 -3.65 5.50 0.46
CA HIS A 155 -4.39 5.73 1.70
C HIS A 155 -4.44 7.23 2.08
N TYR A 156 -4.90 8.06 1.16
CA TYR A 156 -5.10 9.50 1.34
C TYR A 156 -6.48 9.93 0.84
N ARG A 157 -6.89 11.14 1.21
CA ARG A 157 -8.19 11.70 0.81
C ARG A 157 -8.31 11.80 -0.71
N THR A 158 -9.43 11.27 -1.21
CA THR A 158 -9.86 11.39 -2.61
C THR A 158 -11.31 11.87 -2.66
N PRO A 159 -11.88 12.18 -3.83
CA PRO A 159 -13.31 12.46 -3.93
C PRO A 159 -14.21 11.31 -3.43
N ARG A 160 -13.69 10.07 -3.36
CA ARG A 160 -14.44 8.87 -2.97
C ARG A 160 -14.27 8.47 -1.51
N ILE A 161 -13.20 8.95 -0.84
CA ILE A 161 -12.93 8.69 0.57
C ILE A 161 -12.56 9.98 1.27
N GLY A 162 -13.31 10.39 2.29
CA GLY A 162 -13.27 11.74 2.82
C GLY A 162 -12.63 11.91 4.20
N PHE A 163 -12.40 10.85 4.96
CA PHE A 163 -11.94 10.95 6.36
C PHE A 163 -10.41 11.06 6.52
N LEU A 164 -9.67 10.81 5.44
CA LEU A 164 -8.21 10.89 5.41
C LEU A 164 -7.74 12.33 5.11
N GLU A 165 -6.47 12.59 5.33
CA GLU A 165 -5.82 13.82 4.88
C GLU A 165 -5.41 13.73 3.40
N PRO A 166 -5.34 14.85 2.67
CA PRO A 166 -4.86 14.87 1.29
C PRO A 166 -3.36 14.53 1.21
N ALA A 167 -2.92 14.06 0.04
CA ALA A 167 -1.51 13.74 -0.18
C ALA A 167 -0.60 14.98 -0.27
N ASP A 168 -1.15 16.19 -0.41
CA ASP A 168 -0.40 17.41 -0.74
C ASP A 168 0.75 17.67 0.24
N ALA A 169 0.52 17.51 1.54
CA ALA A 169 1.56 17.72 2.56
C ALA A 169 2.74 16.74 2.42
N PHE A 170 2.51 15.52 1.93
CA PHE A 170 3.56 14.57 1.58
C PHE A 170 4.28 15.00 0.29
N LEU A 171 3.52 15.34 -0.74
CA LEU A 171 4.07 15.71 -2.04
C LEU A 171 4.93 16.96 -1.97
N GLU A 172 4.60 17.93 -1.10
CA GLU A 172 5.41 19.14 -0.86
C GLU A 172 6.77 18.84 -0.21
N ARG A 173 6.91 17.69 0.46
CA ARG A 173 8.18 17.25 1.07
C ARG A 173 9.08 16.49 0.11
N MET A 174 8.53 16.00 -0.99
CA MET A 174 9.26 15.16 -1.94
C MET A 174 9.88 16.02 -3.06
N PRO A 175 11.13 15.72 -3.45
CA PRO A 175 11.84 16.55 -4.43
C PRO A 175 11.26 16.44 -5.85
N ASN A 176 10.74 15.27 -6.21
CA ASN A 176 10.28 14.96 -7.57
C ASN A 176 8.90 14.33 -7.53
N VAL A 177 7.93 14.92 -8.21
CA VAL A 177 6.54 14.44 -8.24
C VAL A 177 6.02 14.46 -9.68
N GLN A 178 5.50 13.32 -10.14
CA GLN A 178 4.81 13.16 -11.41
C GLN A 178 3.35 12.75 -11.16
N ARG A 179 2.40 13.58 -11.57
CA ARG A 179 0.97 13.26 -11.55
C ARG A 179 0.57 12.68 -12.92
N LEU A 180 -0.18 11.60 -12.90
CA LEU A 180 -0.66 10.92 -14.11
C LEU A 180 -2.16 11.19 -14.30
N GLU A 181 -2.58 11.24 -15.55
CA GLU A 181 -4.00 11.35 -15.91
C GLU A 181 -4.71 9.98 -15.89
N GLU A 182 -3.93 8.90 -15.96
CA GLU A 182 -4.41 7.53 -15.97
C GLU A 182 -4.32 6.89 -14.57
N THR A 183 -5.15 5.88 -14.32
CA THR A 183 -5.18 5.13 -13.06
C THR A 183 -4.06 4.11 -12.93
N GLY A 184 -3.37 3.79 -14.02
CA GLY A 184 -2.25 2.88 -14.10
C GLY A 184 -1.07 3.49 -14.84
N PHE A 185 0.09 2.86 -14.71
CA PHE A 185 1.31 3.27 -15.41
C PHE A 185 2.21 2.08 -15.73
N ASP A 186 3.06 2.26 -16.72
CA ASP A 186 4.16 1.38 -17.03
C ASP A 186 5.45 2.01 -16.48
N THR A 187 6.23 1.25 -15.72
CA THR A 187 7.48 1.73 -15.13
C THR A 187 8.51 2.14 -16.18
N ASP A 188 8.48 1.54 -17.35
CA ASP A 188 9.37 1.92 -18.48
C ASP A 188 9.05 3.30 -19.05
N SER A 189 7.84 3.82 -18.80
CA SER A 189 7.42 5.16 -19.21
C SER A 189 7.81 6.26 -18.22
N LEU A 190 8.23 5.89 -16.99
CA LEU A 190 8.59 6.84 -15.96
C LEU A 190 10.00 7.39 -16.19
N SER A 191 10.13 8.69 -16.08
CA SER A 191 11.41 9.38 -16.20
C SER A 191 11.51 10.51 -15.16
N GLY A 192 12.68 10.70 -14.59
CA GLY A 192 12.94 11.72 -13.58
C GLY A 192 14.05 11.31 -12.63
N ASP A 193 14.42 12.25 -11.77
CA ASP A 193 15.41 12.00 -10.72
C ASP A 193 14.79 11.18 -9.58
N GLU A 194 15.55 10.26 -9.01
CA GLU A 194 15.12 9.37 -7.91
C GLU A 194 15.36 10.02 -6.53
N PRO A 195 14.47 9.80 -5.57
CA PRO A 195 13.18 9.13 -5.69
C PRO A 195 12.14 9.96 -6.45
N LEU A 196 11.38 9.32 -7.32
CA LEU A 196 10.25 9.93 -8.02
C LEU A 196 8.94 9.49 -7.38
N VAL A 197 8.12 10.43 -6.95
CA VAL A 197 6.75 10.13 -6.50
C VAL A 197 5.82 10.11 -7.70
N VAL A 198 5.18 8.99 -7.93
CA VAL A 198 4.21 8.78 -9.01
C VAL A 198 2.81 8.77 -8.43
N VAL A 199 1.98 9.70 -8.87
CA VAL A 199 0.59 9.87 -8.37
C VAL A 199 -0.38 9.54 -9.50
N PRO A 200 -0.89 8.30 -9.58
CA PRO A 200 -1.93 7.95 -10.54
C PRO A 200 -3.23 8.70 -10.29
N SER A 201 -4.03 8.85 -11.34
CA SER A 201 -5.40 9.34 -11.20
C SER A 201 -6.25 8.37 -10.36
N VAL A 202 -7.22 8.91 -9.65
CA VAL A 202 -8.16 8.10 -8.84
C VAL A 202 -9.26 7.55 -9.75
N PRO A 203 -9.62 6.25 -9.66
CA PRO A 203 -10.66 5.62 -10.48
C PRO A 203 -12.08 6.15 -10.19
#